data_a899f7df360b284785dd404f3792a292
#
_entry.id   a899f7df360b284785dd404f3792a292
#
_cell.length_a   1.000
_cell.length_b   1.000
_cell.length_c   1.000
_cell.angle_alpha   90.00
_cell.angle_beta   90.00
_cell.angle_gamma   90.00
#
_symmetry.space_group_name_H-M   'P 1'
#
loop_
_entity.id
_entity.type
_entity.pdbx_description
1 polymer ?
#
loop_
_entity_poly.entity_id
_entity_poly.type
_entity_poly.pdbx_seq_one_letter_code
_entity_poly.pdbx_strand_id
1 'polypeptide(L)'
;MVIGFVGFGEANSSIALGLSQEGMKDIICYDAMQDDPRFQERVAEKRAAAGAEKASGADEVCRRADLVISCTPSNCAIGAAEGA
;
A
#
# COMPACT_ATOMS: atom_id res chain seq x y z
N MET A 1 7.73 -13.04 -0.77
CA MET A 1 6.57 -12.46 -1.49
C MET A 1 6.43 -10.99 -1.14
N VAL A 2 6.33 -10.14 -2.14
CA VAL A 2 6.14 -8.71 -1.94
C VAL A 2 4.66 -8.40 -2.13
N ILE A 3 4.06 -7.72 -1.15
CA ILE A 3 2.67 -7.30 -1.21
C ILE A 3 2.62 -5.80 -1.43
N GLY A 4 1.88 -5.38 -2.47
CA GLY A 4 1.76 -3.99 -2.84
C GLY A 4 0.36 -3.46 -2.56
N PHE A 5 0.30 -2.20 -2.17
CA PHE A 5 -0.97 -1.50 -1.95
C PHE A 5 -1.03 -0.29 -2.86
N VAL A 6 -2.12 -0.19 -3.61
CA VAL A 6 -2.44 1.01 -4.38
C VAL A 6 -3.59 1.71 -3.67
N GLY A 7 -3.31 2.91 -3.18
CA GLY A 7 -4.19 3.59 -2.26
C GLY A 7 -3.90 3.14 -0.83
N PHE A 8 -3.48 4.06 0.02
CA PHE A 8 -3.10 3.71 1.38
C PHE A 8 -3.93 4.47 2.40
N GLY A 9 -5.25 4.35 2.24
CA GLY A 9 -6.22 4.89 3.17
C GLY A 9 -6.40 3.97 4.38
N GLU A 10 -7.47 4.17 5.12
CA GLU A 10 -7.69 3.42 6.36
C GLU A 10 -7.78 1.92 6.14
N ALA A 11 -8.50 1.49 5.09
CA ALA A 11 -8.68 0.07 4.84
C ALA A 11 -7.34 -0.62 4.52
N ASN A 12 -6.60 -0.08 3.57
CA ASN A 12 -5.33 -0.67 3.16
C ASN A 12 -4.27 -0.58 4.26
N SER A 13 -4.22 0.54 4.98
CA SER A 13 -3.26 0.68 6.07
C SER A 13 -3.55 -0.31 7.20
N SER A 14 -4.83 -0.58 7.48
CA SER A 14 -5.21 -1.58 8.48
C SER A 14 -4.81 -2.98 8.04
N ILE A 15 -5.01 -3.32 6.77
CA ILE A 15 -4.60 -4.62 6.23
C ILE A 15 -3.07 -4.75 6.30
N ALA A 16 -2.36 -3.72 5.88
CA ALA A 16 -0.90 -3.74 5.90
C ALA A 16 -0.36 -3.89 7.32
N LEU A 17 -0.96 -3.19 8.28
CA LEU A 17 -0.56 -3.30 9.68
C LEU A 17 -0.78 -4.72 10.19
N GLY A 18 -1.93 -5.32 9.87
CA GLY A 18 -2.22 -6.70 10.25
C GLY A 18 -1.21 -7.69 9.66
N LEU A 19 -0.86 -7.53 8.40
CA LEU A 19 0.14 -8.37 7.76
C LEU A 19 1.52 -8.19 8.40
N SER A 20 1.88 -6.95 8.72
CA SER A 20 3.14 -6.66 9.40
C SER A 20 3.22 -7.34 10.77
N GLN A 21 2.12 -7.35 11.49
CA GLN A 21 2.05 -8.02 12.81
C GLN A 21 2.17 -9.53 12.68
N GLU A 22 1.80 -10.08 11.52
CA GLU A 22 1.97 -11.52 11.25
C GLU A 22 3.38 -11.86 10.74
N GLY A 23 4.27 -10.87 10.68
CA GLY A 23 5.64 -11.10 10.25
C GLY A 23 5.95 -10.78 8.81
N MET A 24 4.99 -10.28 8.05
CA MET A 24 5.19 -9.88 6.66
C MET A 24 5.99 -8.59 6.62
N LYS A 25 7.15 -8.62 5.98
CA LYS A 25 8.06 -7.46 5.95
C LYS A 25 8.17 -6.80 4.58
N ASP A 26 7.86 -7.52 3.51
CA ASP A 26 8.00 -7.03 2.16
C ASP A 26 6.69 -6.38 1.70
N ILE A 27 6.45 -5.18 2.20
CA ILE A 27 5.24 -4.42 1.88
C ILE A 27 5.65 -3.12 1.20
N ILE A 28 5.05 -2.83 0.06
CA ILE A 28 5.27 -1.57 -0.66
C ILE A 28 3.92 -0.91 -0.90
N CYS A 29 3.85 0.40 -0.85
CA CYS A 29 2.59 1.11 -1.04
C CYS A 29 2.76 2.40 -1.82
N TYR A 30 1.69 2.77 -2.50
CA TYR A 30 1.57 4.05 -3.18
C TYR A 30 0.20 4.64 -2.87
N ASP A 31 0.17 5.93 -2.56
CA ASP A 31 -1.08 6.67 -2.37
C ASP A 31 -0.98 7.97 -3.16
N ALA A 32 -2.02 8.32 -3.91
CA ALA A 32 -2.04 9.54 -4.70
C ALA A 32 -1.88 10.80 -3.83
N MET A 33 -2.22 10.70 -2.55
CA MET A 33 -2.12 11.82 -1.61
C MET A 33 -0.80 11.84 -0.84
N GLN A 34 0.12 10.92 -1.14
CA GLN A 34 1.36 10.81 -0.36
C GLN A 34 2.27 12.03 -0.47
N ASP A 35 2.15 12.78 -1.54
CA ASP A 35 2.92 14.01 -1.75
C ASP A 35 2.08 15.29 -1.59
N ASP A 36 0.81 15.15 -1.21
CA ASP A 36 -0.06 16.29 -0.95
C ASP A 36 0.23 16.85 0.44
N PRO A 37 0.60 18.14 0.56
CA PRO A 37 0.95 18.71 1.87
C PRO A 37 -0.10 18.54 2.96
N ARG A 38 -1.36 18.37 2.57
CA ARG A 38 -2.46 18.20 3.52
C ARG A 38 -2.54 16.79 4.10
N PHE A 39 -2.03 15.80 3.36
CA PHE A 39 -2.20 14.39 3.71
C PHE A 39 -0.89 13.62 3.82
N GLN A 40 0.23 14.19 3.34
CA GLN A 40 1.50 13.46 3.29
C GLN A 40 1.94 12.94 4.66
N GLU A 41 1.73 13.72 5.69
CA GLU A 41 2.13 13.33 7.04
C GLU A 41 1.31 12.15 7.53
N ARG A 42 0.00 12.17 7.28
CA ARG A 42 -0.91 11.10 7.66
C ARG A 42 -0.58 9.79 6.93
N VAL A 43 -0.31 9.89 5.64
CA VAL A 43 0.08 8.72 4.85
C VAL A 43 1.42 8.18 5.33
N ALA A 44 2.36 9.06 5.63
CA ALA A 44 3.68 8.64 6.12
C ALA A 44 3.58 7.93 7.47
N GLU A 45 2.73 8.40 8.37
CA GLU A 45 2.51 7.75 9.66
C GLU A 45 1.95 6.34 9.49
N LYS A 46 0.95 6.18 8.62
CA LYS A 46 0.35 4.87 8.36
C LYS A 46 1.37 3.92 7.74
N ARG A 47 2.17 4.44 6.81
CA ARG A 47 3.20 3.65 6.14
C ARG A 47 4.26 3.18 7.14
N ALA A 48 4.70 4.09 8.00
CA ALA A 48 5.70 3.76 9.02
C ALA A 48 5.17 2.73 10.02
N ALA A 49 3.91 2.85 10.43
CA ALA A 49 3.29 1.91 11.35
C ALA A 49 3.24 0.50 10.78
N ALA A 50 3.03 0.37 9.49
CA ALA A 50 2.98 -0.93 8.81
C ALA A 50 4.36 -1.41 8.33
N GLY A 51 5.38 -0.58 8.44
CA GLY A 51 6.70 -0.92 7.93
C GLY A 51 6.73 -1.03 6.40
N ALA A 52 5.86 -0.29 5.73
CA ALA A 52 5.75 -0.36 4.28
C ALA A 52 6.71 0.60 3.60
N GLU A 53 7.25 0.19 2.47
CA GLU A 53 8.12 1.01 1.65
C GLU A 53 7.30 1.92 0.75
N LYS A 54 7.74 3.15 0.56
CA LYS A 54 7.06 4.10 -0.31
C LYS A 54 7.42 3.84 -1.78
N ALA A 55 6.40 3.67 -2.62
CA ALA A 55 6.58 3.62 -4.06
C ALA A 55 6.36 5.00 -4.67
N SER A 56 6.99 5.29 -5.78
CA SER A 56 6.84 6.57 -6.48
C SER A 56 5.56 6.64 -7.32
N GLY A 57 4.95 5.50 -7.60
CA GLY A 57 3.72 5.45 -8.39
C GLY A 57 3.13 4.05 -8.36
N ALA A 58 1.89 3.94 -8.86
CA ALA A 58 1.21 2.64 -8.95
C ALA A 58 1.97 1.68 -9.85
N ASP A 59 2.63 2.17 -10.89
CA ASP A 59 3.43 1.34 -11.79
C ASP A 59 4.56 0.63 -11.04
N GLU A 60 5.20 1.33 -10.13
CA GLU A 60 6.28 0.73 -9.34
C GLU A 60 5.74 -0.36 -8.44
N VAL A 61 4.58 -0.14 -7.82
CA VAL A 61 3.94 -1.15 -7.00
C VAL A 61 3.66 -2.41 -7.82
N CYS A 62 3.08 -2.24 -9.00
CA CYS A 62 2.75 -3.36 -9.87
C CYS A 62 3.99 -4.14 -10.34
N ARG A 63 5.10 -3.44 -10.58
CA ARG A 63 6.33 -4.11 -11.03
C ARG A 63 7.04 -4.87 -9.90
N ARG A 64 6.96 -4.34 -8.68
CA ARG A 64 7.74 -4.90 -7.57
C ARG A 64 6.95 -5.88 -6.72
N ALA A 65 5.63 -5.78 -6.70
CA ALA A 65 4.79 -6.63 -5.87
C ALA A 65 4.40 -7.91 -6.61
N ASP A 66 4.28 -8.99 -5.85
CA ASP A 66 3.73 -10.24 -6.36
C ASP A 66 2.21 -10.24 -6.28
N LEU A 67 1.67 -9.53 -5.30
CA LEU A 67 0.24 -9.40 -5.07
C LEU A 67 -0.07 -7.93 -4.83
N VAL A 68 -1.10 -7.41 -5.48
CA VAL A 68 -1.51 -6.01 -5.31
C VAL A 68 -2.90 -5.95 -4.71
N ILE A 69 -3.04 -5.14 -3.68
CA ILE A 69 -4.32 -4.85 -3.04
C ILE A 69 -4.66 -3.39 -3.34
N SER A 70 -5.79 -3.18 -3.99
CA SER A 70 -6.26 -1.85 -4.35
C SER A 70 -7.61 -1.61 -3.71
N CYS A 71 -7.73 -0.51 -2.97
CA CYS A 71 -8.97 -0.13 -2.32
C CYS A 71 -9.38 1.26 -2.73
N THR A 72 -10.66 1.39 -3.07
CA THR A 72 -11.30 2.69 -3.24
C THR A 72 -12.19 2.93 -2.01
N PRO A 73 -12.75 4.13 -1.83
CA PRO A 73 -13.63 4.40 -0.69
C PRO A 73 -14.80 3.43 -0.55
N SER A 74 -15.23 2.81 -1.64
CA SER A 74 -16.40 1.95 -1.62
C SER A 74 -16.09 0.50 -1.93
N ASN A 75 -14.84 0.14 -2.28
CA ASN A 75 -14.55 -1.21 -2.75
C ASN A 75 -13.05 -1.52 -2.64
N CYS A 76 -12.75 -2.79 -2.38
CA CYS A 76 -11.38 -3.28 -2.39
C CYS A 76 -11.23 -4.42 -3.38
N ALA A 77 -10.12 -4.45 -4.09
CA ALA A 77 -9.80 -5.50 -5.03
C ALA A 77 -8.40 -6.05 -4.77
N ILE A 78 -8.26 -7.36 -4.91
CA ILE A 78 -6.98 -8.04 -4.75
C ILE A 78 -6.68 -8.75 -6.07
N GLY A 79 -5.47 -8.59 -6.57
CA GLY A 79 -5.09 -9.24 -7.80
C GLY A 79 -3.60 -9.47 -7.92
N ALA A 80 -3.22 -10.31 -8.87
CA ALA A 80 -1.82 -10.52 -9.20
C ALA A 80 -1.27 -9.29 -9.92
N ALA A 81 -0.05 -8.89 -9.59
CA ALA A 81 0.54 -7.68 -10.13
C ALA A 81 0.68 -7.72 -11.65
N GLU A 82 1.08 -8.86 -12.19
CA GLU A 82 1.26 -8.97 -13.63
C GLU A 82 -0.05 -9.08 -14.41
N GLY A 83 -1.15 -9.25 -13.75
CA GLY A 83 -2.47 -9.21 -14.36
C GLY A 83 -3.11 -7.83 -14.34
N ALA A 84 -2.46 -6.90 -13.71
CA ALA A 84 -2.97 -5.56 -13.52
C ALA A 84 -2.78 -4.67 -14.74
#